data_c5ef11d3f5e8452e683d2e5c6a3d0a76
#
_entry.id   c5ef11d3f5e8452e683d2e5c6a3d0a76
#
_cell.length_a   1.000
_cell.length_b   1.000
_cell.length_c   1.000
_cell.angle_alpha   90.00
_cell.angle_beta   90.00
_cell.angle_gamma   90.00
#
_symmetry.space_group_name_H-M   'P 1'
#
loop_
_entity.id
_entity.type
_entity.pdbx_description
1 polymer ?
#
loop_
_entity_poly.entity_id
_entity_poly.type
_entity_poly.pdbx_seq_one_letter_code
_entity_poly.pdbx_strand_id
1 'polypeptide(L)'
;HYKKRIIKRTNGGKLAHMAFSNLGRNKKRSGFIIISMLLCIVLLNSIIIITQSMDEEKVIKRTTKTDFTVYNSVAIDMSQGFRLHEDTLSQQAVDLIRKQPGVQNERYLYRNTTDDRNVLVDYGFEKLVCESTFLDDSGIVWKDCNGYNLTTVNESENRCLGNIMGASENFWNDILVFEGEKDKNVLKEKMITGEYVIIGYTMDRSTEEPNSTPMTDELQVGDRISFFKDGELVKTCTILAKAIMVGTELETPMGTSAQMNIGGDAPFVYISDNAFKQIYDVPTLLSYGFNVDKTMQAQMEEFLNDYKENDSSVAYTSTKLLKEQMYAQRDILLIVGGMIGAIMAFAGLINFTNMMVTNIITRRHEFAAMQSIGMTNRQLRRLIMDEGLYYAAGADVIG
;
A
#
# COMPACT_ATOMS: atom_id res chain seq x y z
N HIS A 1 -16.23 73.84 -39.44
CA HIS A 1 -17.21 72.81 -39.67
C HIS A 1 -16.61 71.44 -39.32
N TYR A 2 -16.74 71.00 -38.06
CA TYR A 2 -16.44 69.67 -37.68
C TYR A 2 -17.73 68.80 -37.79
N LYS A 3 -17.86 68.02 -38.88
CA LYS A 3 -18.91 66.98 -38.99
C LYS A 3 -18.59 65.85 -38.02
N LYS A 4 -19.28 65.82 -36.86
CA LYS A 4 -19.33 64.64 -36.02
C LYS A 4 -19.97 63.48 -36.79
N ARG A 5 -19.17 62.51 -37.20
CA ARG A 5 -19.63 61.25 -37.78
C ARG A 5 -20.29 60.46 -36.67
N ILE A 6 -21.61 60.50 -36.58
CA ILE A 6 -22.39 59.61 -35.69
C ILE A 6 -22.34 58.23 -36.33
N ILE A 7 -21.45 57.36 -35.83
CA ILE A 7 -21.46 55.96 -36.18
C ILE A 7 -22.64 55.34 -35.42
N LYS A 8 -23.79 55.23 -36.10
CA LYS A 8 -24.89 54.36 -35.64
C LYS A 8 -24.43 52.92 -35.76
N ARG A 9 -23.88 52.36 -34.70
CA ARG A 9 -23.73 50.90 -34.57
C ARG A 9 -25.13 50.35 -34.29
N THR A 10 -25.76 49.76 -35.33
CA THR A 10 -27.08 49.12 -35.29
C THR A 10 -27.10 47.77 -34.59
N ASN A 11 -25.97 47.25 -34.13
CA ASN A 11 -25.90 46.07 -33.24
C ASN A 11 -25.58 46.61 -31.85
N GLY A 12 -26.57 46.63 -30.96
CA GLY A 12 -26.37 46.86 -29.54
C GLY A 12 -25.23 45.95 -29.06
N GLY A 13 -24.18 46.54 -28.43
CA GLY A 13 -23.03 45.78 -28.00
C GLY A 13 -23.51 44.57 -27.21
N LYS A 14 -23.08 43.37 -27.61
CA LYS A 14 -23.50 42.12 -26.93
C LYS A 14 -23.16 42.30 -25.47
N LEU A 15 -24.17 42.22 -24.59
CA LEU A 15 -24.00 42.37 -23.12
C LEU A 15 -22.89 41.44 -22.59
N ALA A 16 -22.79 40.26 -23.17
CA ALA A 16 -21.72 39.30 -22.91
C ALA A 16 -20.29 39.86 -23.16
N HIS A 17 -20.12 40.63 -24.27
CA HIS A 17 -18.80 41.24 -24.55
C HIS A 17 -18.46 42.35 -23.55
N MET A 18 -19.48 43.10 -23.08
CA MET A 18 -19.29 44.12 -22.03
C MET A 18 -18.93 43.44 -20.69
N ALA A 19 -19.60 42.32 -20.34
CA ALA A 19 -19.31 41.53 -19.15
C ALA A 19 -17.86 41.03 -19.16
N PHE A 20 -17.42 40.44 -20.30
CA PHE A 20 -16.04 39.96 -20.45
C PHE A 20 -15.00 41.10 -20.35
N SER A 21 -15.25 42.25 -20.97
CA SER A 21 -14.37 43.39 -20.88
C SER A 21 -14.22 43.95 -19.46
N ASN A 22 -15.25 43.80 -18.63
CA ASN A 22 -15.25 44.22 -17.22
C ASN A 22 -14.34 43.37 -16.34
N LEU A 23 -14.15 42.10 -16.65
CA LEU A 23 -13.18 41.22 -15.94
C LEU A 23 -11.75 41.78 -16.04
N GLY A 24 -11.38 42.30 -17.23
CA GLY A 24 -10.03 42.85 -17.48
C GLY A 24 -9.77 44.20 -16.76
N ARG A 25 -10.80 44.86 -16.27
CA ARG A 25 -10.71 46.20 -15.66
C ARG A 25 -10.17 46.14 -14.22
N ASN A 26 -10.41 45.02 -13.49
CA ASN A 26 -10.00 44.85 -12.10
C ASN A 26 -9.25 43.52 -11.87
N LYS A 27 -8.15 43.33 -12.63
CA LYS A 27 -7.40 42.04 -12.73
C LYS A 27 -7.04 41.41 -11.40
N LYS A 28 -6.58 42.20 -10.41
CA LYS A 28 -6.22 41.66 -9.09
C LYS A 28 -7.43 41.02 -8.36
N ARG A 29 -8.57 41.69 -8.40
CA ARG A 29 -9.80 41.25 -7.74
C ARG A 29 -10.42 40.04 -8.44
N SER A 30 -10.48 40.12 -9.80
CA SER A 30 -10.92 38.99 -10.63
C SER A 30 -10.05 37.75 -10.42
N GLY A 31 -8.73 37.91 -10.37
CA GLY A 31 -7.79 36.83 -10.10
C GLY A 31 -8.01 36.17 -8.75
N PHE A 32 -8.30 36.92 -7.71
CA PHE A 32 -8.55 36.40 -6.37
C PHE A 32 -9.83 35.52 -6.30
N ILE A 33 -10.89 35.91 -7.02
CA ILE A 33 -12.12 35.11 -7.12
C ILE A 33 -11.85 33.79 -7.82
N ILE A 34 -11.21 33.89 -9.01
CA ILE A 34 -10.93 32.73 -9.84
C ILE A 34 -10.07 31.74 -9.07
N ILE A 35 -9.01 32.20 -8.38
CA ILE A 35 -8.12 31.35 -7.57
C ILE A 35 -8.90 30.68 -6.41
N SER A 36 -9.77 31.42 -5.72
CA SER A 36 -10.56 30.86 -4.62
C SER A 36 -11.53 29.79 -5.09
N MET A 37 -12.21 30.00 -6.23
CA MET A 37 -13.09 29.00 -6.83
C MET A 37 -12.30 27.80 -7.38
N LEU A 38 -11.16 28.06 -8.01
CA LEU A 38 -10.24 27.04 -8.53
C LEU A 38 -9.81 26.07 -7.42
N LEU A 39 -9.37 26.58 -6.27
CA LEU A 39 -8.95 25.76 -5.13
C LEU A 39 -10.07 24.84 -4.67
N CYS A 40 -11.32 25.30 -4.61
CA CYS A 40 -12.45 24.47 -4.25
C CYS A 40 -12.67 23.34 -5.27
N ILE A 41 -12.62 23.65 -6.56
CA ILE A 41 -12.81 22.67 -7.65
C ILE A 41 -11.69 21.62 -7.63
N VAL A 42 -10.44 22.05 -7.53
CA VAL A 42 -9.27 21.15 -7.50
C VAL A 42 -9.32 20.21 -6.30
N LEU A 43 -9.67 20.69 -5.11
CA LEU A 43 -9.79 19.86 -3.92
C LEU A 43 -10.90 18.80 -4.08
N LEU A 44 -12.07 19.20 -4.56
CA LEU A 44 -13.17 18.25 -4.80
C LEU A 44 -12.80 17.20 -5.84
N ASN A 45 -12.23 17.63 -6.96
CA ASN A 45 -11.80 16.69 -8.01
C ASN A 45 -10.68 15.76 -7.53
N SER A 46 -9.73 16.26 -6.74
CA SER A 46 -8.66 15.42 -6.17
C SER A 46 -9.21 14.30 -5.29
N ILE A 47 -10.21 14.58 -4.46
CA ILE A 47 -10.85 13.57 -3.60
C ILE A 47 -11.55 12.51 -4.47
N ILE A 48 -12.29 12.94 -5.49
CA ILE A 48 -12.99 12.03 -6.42
C ILE A 48 -11.99 11.16 -7.17
N ILE A 49 -10.92 11.75 -7.69
CA ILE A 49 -9.87 11.01 -8.42
C ILE A 49 -9.20 9.99 -7.52
N ILE A 50 -8.79 10.36 -6.31
CA ILE A 50 -8.16 9.44 -5.34
C ILE A 50 -9.08 8.27 -5.04
N THR A 51 -10.37 8.52 -4.78
CA THR A 51 -11.33 7.47 -4.45
C THR A 51 -11.71 6.57 -5.63
N GLN A 52 -11.71 7.10 -6.86
CA GLN A 52 -11.98 6.32 -8.06
C GLN A 52 -10.75 5.57 -8.62
N SER A 53 -9.54 6.02 -8.29
CA SER A 53 -8.30 5.37 -8.74
C SER A 53 -7.94 4.11 -7.97
N MET A 54 -8.65 3.78 -6.89
CA MET A 54 -8.42 2.56 -6.11
C MET A 54 -8.91 1.34 -6.89
N ASP A 55 -7.98 0.66 -7.55
CA ASP A 55 -8.24 -0.62 -8.23
C ASP A 55 -8.26 -1.76 -7.20
N GLU A 56 -9.47 -2.17 -6.80
CA GLU A 56 -9.72 -3.20 -5.79
C GLU A 56 -9.05 -4.53 -6.15
N GLU A 57 -9.20 -4.95 -7.41
CA GLU A 57 -8.67 -6.24 -7.86
C GLU A 57 -7.15 -6.25 -7.82
N LYS A 58 -6.53 -5.14 -8.21
CA LYS A 58 -5.06 -4.98 -8.17
C LYS A 58 -4.55 -4.99 -6.73
N VAL A 59 -5.23 -4.29 -5.81
CA VAL A 59 -4.83 -4.25 -4.39
C VAL A 59 -4.97 -5.64 -3.77
N ILE A 60 -6.10 -6.32 -3.95
CA ILE A 60 -6.34 -7.65 -3.39
C ILE A 60 -5.32 -8.66 -3.91
N LYS A 61 -5.08 -8.70 -5.23
CA LYS A 61 -4.07 -9.59 -5.84
C LYS A 61 -2.64 -9.32 -5.36
N ARG A 62 -2.37 -8.10 -4.89
CA ARG A 62 -1.08 -7.75 -4.27
C ARG A 62 -1.02 -8.14 -2.80
N THR A 63 -2.15 -8.14 -2.09
CA THR A 63 -2.21 -8.39 -0.65
C THR A 63 -2.33 -9.89 -0.34
N THR A 64 -3.09 -10.64 -1.12
CA THR A 64 -3.27 -12.09 -0.92
C THR A 64 -3.37 -12.84 -2.25
N LYS A 65 -2.90 -14.08 -2.23
CA LYS A 65 -3.02 -15.03 -3.35
C LYS A 65 -4.00 -16.16 -3.06
N THR A 66 -4.58 -16.17 -1.88
CA THR A 66 -5.56 -17.13 -1.42
C THR A 66 -6.87 -16.43 -1.06
N ASP A 67 -7.99 -17.15 -1.10
CA ASP A 67 -9.28 -16.62 -0.67
C ASP A 67 -9.30 -16.37 0.83
N PHE A 68 -8.62 -17.21 1.60
CA PHE A 68 -8.50 -17.17 3.05
C PHE A 68 -7.05 -17.40 3.47
N THR A 69 -6.61 -16.67 4.48
CA THR A 69 -5.33 -16.88 5.18
C THR A 69 -5.59 -16.84 6.67
N VAL A 70 -5.17 -17.89 7.38
CA VAL A 70 -5.34 -18.06 8.83
C VAL A 70 -3.97 -18.06 9.48
N TYR A 71 -3.86 -17.44 10.63
CA TYR A 71 -2.62 -17.31 11.40
C TYR A 71 -2.92 -17.20 12.89
N ASN A 72 -1.90 -17.31 13.73
CA ASN A 72 -2.05 -16.97 15.15
C ASN A 72 -2.21 -15.47 15.30
N SER A 73 -3.10 -15.01 16.18
CA SER A 73 -3.40 -13.58 16.41
C SER A 73 -2.16 -12.77 16.78
N VAL A 74 -1.16 -13.37 17.42
CA VAL A 74 0.13 -12.73 17.76
C VAL A 74 0.91 -12.36 16.50
N ALA A 75 0.77 -13.08 15.40
CA ALA A 75 1.46 -12.78 14.15
C ALA A 75 1.13 -11.41 13.57
N ILE A 76 -0.04 -10.85 13.91
CA ILE A 76 -0.49 -9.51 13.50
C ILE A 76 -0.35 -8.46 14.60
N ASP A 77 0.04 -8.84 15.80
CA ASP A 77 0.28 -7.90 16.91
C ASP A 77 1.64 -7.22 16.72
N MET A 78 1.61 -5.97 16.30
CA MET A 78 2.82 -5.17 16.09
C MET A 78 3.62 -4.93 17.37
N SER A 79 3.02 -5.09 18.57
CA SER A 79 3.68 -4.86 19.85
C SER A 79 4.52 -6.04 20.29
N GLN A 80 4.12 -7.25 19.94
CA GLN A 80 4.77 -8.50 20.36
C GLN A 80 5.46 -9.20 19.18
N GLY A 81 4.79 -9.30 18.06
CA GLY A 81 5.28 -9.98 16.85
C GLY A 81 5.34 -11.50 17.02
N PHE A 82 5.67 -12.18 15.92
CA PHE A 82 5.84 -13.63 15.86
C PHE A 82 7.28 -13.98 16.25
N ARG A 83 7.52 -14.40 17.48
CA ARG A 83 8.87 -14.58 18.05
C ARG A 83 9.17 -15.96 18.58
N LEU A 84 8.19 -16.65 19.14
CA LEU A 84 8.35 -17.87 19.88
C LEU A 84 7.67 -19.04 19.17
N HIS A 85 8.05 -20.27 19.50
CA HIS A 85 7.37 -21.45 18.97
C HIS A 85 5.88 -21.52 19.40
N GLU A 86 5.53 -20.86 20.50
CA GLU A 86 4.16 -20.75 20.99
C GLU A 86 3.26 -19.90 20.07
N ASP A 87 3.85 -19.00 19.28
CA ASP A 87 3.13 -18.12 18.35
C ASP A 87 2.62 -18.86 17.10
N THR A 88 2.88 -20.15 17.00
CA THR A 88 2.49 -20.98 15.86
C THR A 88 0.97 -21.08 15.70
N LEU A 89 0.51 -21.14 14.47
CA LEU A 89 -0.86 -21.58 14.19
C LEU A 89 -0.99 -23.06 14.56
N SER A 90 -1.99 -23.40 15.37
CA SER A 90 -2.16 -24.78 15.85
C SER A 90 -2.52 -25.76 14.72
N GLN A 91 -1.93 -26.95 14.73
CA GLN A 91 -2.28 -28.01 13.78
C GLN A 91 -3.75 -28.41 13.87
N GLN A 92 -4.34 -28.30 15.07
CA GLN A 92 -5.76 -28.57 15.28
C GLN A 92 -6.65 -27.62 14.48
N ALA A 93 -6.32 -26.32 14.45
CA ALA A 93 -7.04 -25.33 13.64
C ALA A 93 -6.95 -25.67 12.15
N VAL A 94 -5.75 -25.98 11.66
CA VAL A 94 -5.53 -26.39 10.26
C VAL A 94 -6.35 -27.63 9.91
N ASP A 95 -6.35 -28.66 10.75
CA ASP A 95 -7.07 -29.91 10.50
C ASP A 95 -8.60 -29.72 10.51
N LEU A 96 -9.12 -28.82 11.33
CA LEU A 96 -10.54 -28.47 11.36
C LEU A 96 -10.95 -27.70 10.10
N ILE A 97 -10.13 -26.75 9.64
CA ILE A 97 -10.37 -25.99 8.41
C ILE A 97 -10.32 -26.91 7.20
N ARG A 98 -9.32 -27.81 7.12
CA ARG A 98 -9.15 -28.74 6.01
C ARG A 98 -10.35 -29.69 5.84
N LYS A 99 -11.06 -29.99 6.90
CA LYS A 99 -12.28 -30.82 6.87
C LYS A 99 -13.49 -30.08 6.31
N GLN A 100 -13.42 -28.76 6.17
CA GLN A 100 -14.52 -28.01 5.60
C GLN A 100 -14.64 -28.27 4.09
N PRO A 101 -15.87 -28.26 3.54
CA PRO A 101 -16.08 -28.53 2.13
C PRO A 101 -15.50 -27.41 1.26
N GLY A 102 -14.95 -27.78 0.11
CA GLY A 102 -14.48 -26.85 -0.92
C GLY A 102 -13.07 -26.30 -0.70
N VAL A 103 -12.35 -26.69 0.35
CA VAL A 103 -10.96 -26.29 0.60
C VAL A 103 -10.05 -26.89 -0.47
N GLN A 104 -9.20 -26.04 -1.06
CA GLN A 104 -8.26 -26.42 -2.13
C GLN A 104 -7.06 -25.46 -2.18
N ASN A 105 -6.02 -25.86 -2.91
CA ASN A 105 -4.79 -25.05 -3.11
C ASN A 105 -4.17 -24.59 -1.79
N GLU A 106 -4.06 -25.50 -0.85
CA GLU A 106 -3.49 -25.24 0.47
C GLU A 106 -2.05 -24.76 0.39
N ARG A 107 -1.70 -23.81 1.24
CA ARG A 107 -0.36 -23.22 1.38
C ARG A 107 0.03 -23.15 2.84
N TYR A 108 1.24 -23.51 3.11
CA TYR A 108 1.85 -23.45 4.43
C TYR A 108 3.06 -22.54 4.36
N LEU A 109 3.16 -21.64 5.30
CA LEU A 109 4.34 -20.79 5.47
C LEU A 109 4.84 -20.96 6.89
N TYR A 110 6.02 -21.55 7.02
CA TYR A 110 6.75 -21.71 8.28
C TYR A 110 7.77 -20.60 8.42
N ARG A 111 8.11 -20.25 9.65
CA ARG A 111 9.14 -19.29 9.94
C ARG A 111 9.96 -19.71 11.15
N ASN A 112 11.26 -19.46 11.10
CA ASN A 112 12.11 -19.57 12.28
C ASN A 112 11.81 -18.44 13.26
N THR A 113 12.04 -18.71 14.55
CA THR A 113 11.75 -17.81 15.66
C THR A 113 13.00 -17.57 16.50
N THR A 114 12.90 -16.71 17.50
CA THR A 114 14.00 -16.49 18.46
C THR A 114 14.33 -17.73 19.30
N ASP A 115 13.47 -18.74 19.32
CA ASP A 115 13.76 -20.01 19.96
C ASP A 115 14.75 -20.86 19.17
N ASP A 116 14.91 -20.58 17.87
CA ASP A 116 15.77 -21.31 16.92
C ASP A 116 17.21 -20.79 16.89
N ARG A 117 17.73 -20.22 17.99
CA ARG A 117 19.09 -19.64 18.06
C ARG A 117 20.20 -20.65 17.85
N ASN A 118 19.91 -21.92 17.96
CA ASN A 118 20.86 -22.98 17.67
C ASN A 118 21.04 -23.22 16.16
N VAL A 119 20.26 -22.55 15.31
CA VAL A 119 20.38 -22.62 13.84
C VAL A 119 20.99 -21.32 13.33
N LEU A 120 22.21 -21.43 12.77
CA LEU A 120 22.94 -20.31 12.19
C LEU A 120 23.12 -20.54 10.69
N VAL A 121 23.22 -19.45 9.96
CA VAL A 121 23.34 -19.45 8.50
C VAL A 121 24.68 -18.81 8.11
N ASP A 122 25.40 -19.51 7.25
CA ASP A 122 26.56 -19.01 6.53
C ASP A 122 26.14 -18.64 5.11
N TYR A 123 26.17 -17.34 4.82
CA TYR A 123 25.86 -16.79 3.51
C TYR A 123 27.11 -16.64 2.61
N GLY A 124 28.27 -17.08 3.09
CA GLY A 124 29.53 -16.90 2.37
C GLY A 124 30.07 -15.46 2.40
N PHE A 125 29.65 -14.65 3.34
CA PHE A 125 30.14 -13.26 3.49
C PHE A 125 31.52 -13.20 4.17
N GLU A 126 32.49 -13.99 3.70
CA GLU A 126 33.82 -14.09 4.31
C GLU A 126 34.57 -12.75 4.37
N LYS A 127 34.16 -11.76 3.60
CA LYS A 127 34.80 -10.44 3.51
C LYS A 127 34.22 -9.40 4.46
N LEU A 128 33.13 -9.71 5.14
CA LEU A 128 32.51 -8.76 6.06
C LEU A 128 33.33 -8.67 7.35
N VAL A 129 33.79 -7.47 7.66
CA VAL A 129 34.37 -7.15 8.96
C VAL A 129 33.25 -6.76 9.87
N CYS A 130 33.04 -7.55 10.92
CA CYS A 130 31.96 -7.33 11.88
C CYS A 130 32.48 -6.96 13.25
N GLU A 131 31.88 -5.96 13.86
CA GLU A 131 32.11 -5.54 15.24
C GLU A 131 30.87 -5.82 16.08
N SER A 132 31.06 -6.22 17.34
CA SER A 132 29.95 -6.37 18.27
C SER A 132 29.35 -4.99 18.59
N THR A 133 28.03 -4.86 18.48
CA THR A 133 27.33 -3.63 18.80
C THR A 133 26.70 -3.70 20.19
N PHE A 134 25.83 -4.66 20.42
CA PHE A 134 25.18 -4.87 21.72
C PHE A 134 24.58 -6.27 21.83
N LEU A 135 24.36 -6.70 23.09
CA LEU A 135 23.58 -7.87 23.44
C LEU A 135 22.17 -7.40 23.84
N ASP A 136 21.13 -7.93 23.21
CA ASP A 136 19.76 -7.59 23.57
C ASP A 136 19.24 -8.41 24.75
N ASP A 137 18.08 -8.03 25.29
CA ASP A 137 17.45 -8.70 26.43
C ASP A 137 17.08 -10.17 26.14
N SER A 138 16.98 -10.55 24.87
CA SER A 138 16.74 -11.93 24.46
C SER A 138 18.00 -12.76 24.34
N GLY A 139 19.18 -12.17 24.57
CA GLY A 139 20.49 -12.83 24.47
C GLY A 139 20.98 -13.00 23.03
N ILE A 140 20.51 -12.17 22.11
CA ILE A 140 20.99 -12.09 20.72
C ILE A 140 22.08 -11.01 20.66
N VAL A 141 23.21 -11.35 20.04
CA VAL A 141 24.30 -10.41 19.77
C VAL A 141 24.08 -9.75 18.42
N TRP A 142 24.00 -8.44 18.42
CA TRP A 142 23.95 -7.62 17.22
C TRP A 142 25.36 -7.21 16.81
N LYS A 143 25.71 -7.41 15.57
CA LYS A 143 27.00 -7.06 14.97
C LYS A 143 26.78 -6.09 13.81
N ASP A 144 27.49 -4.97 13.84
CA ASP A 144 27.64 -4.12 12.67
C ASP A 144 28.68 -4.75 11.73
N CYS A 145 28.25 -5.14 10.57
CA CYS A 145 29.09 -5.76 9.55
C CYS A 145 29.10 -4.84 8.31
N ASN A 146 30.08 -3.94 8.22
CA ASN A 146 30.17 -2.96 7.13
C ASN A 146 28.93 -2.07 6.99
N GLY A 147 28.29 -1.70 8.11
CA GLY A 147 27.06 -0.92 8.14
C GLY A 147 25.76 -1.73 8.07
N TYR A 148 25.86 -3.08 8.14
CA TYR A 148 24.72 -3.98 8.26
C TYR A 148 24.63 -4.57 9.66
N ASN A 149 23.44 -4.56 10.24
CA ASN A 149 23.18 -5.13 11.55
C ASN A 149 22.80 -6.61 11.41
N LEU A 150 23.76 -7.49 11.52
CA LEU A 150 23.54 -8.93 11.58
C LEU A 150 23.42 -9.40 13.02
N THR A 151 22.71 -10.48 13.23
CA THR A 151 22.48 -11.06 14.54
C THR A 151 23.13 -12.43 14.66
N THR A 152 23.66 -12.76 15.83
CA THR A 152 24.25 -14.05 16.13
C THR A 152 24.06 -14.41 17.61
N VAL A 153 24.52 -15.60 18.01
CA VAL A 153 24.38 -16.12 19.38
C VAL A 153 25.51 -15.70 20.32
N ASN A 154 26.69 -15.35 19.78
CA ASN A 154 27.81 -14.85 20.58
C ASN A 154 28.78 -14.02 19.71
N GLU A 155 29.66 -13.28 20.33
CA GLU A 155 30.60 -12.37 19.67
C GLU A 155 31.62 -13.05 18.77
N SER A 156 32.01 -14.27 19.09
CA SER A 156 33.02 -15.03 18.34
C SER A 156 32.43 -15.79 17.12
N GLU A 157 31.09 -15.85 17.01
CA GLU A 157 30.45 -16.58 15.92
C GLU A 157 30.51 -15.75 14.60
N ASN A 158 30.97 -16.36 13.53
CA ASN A 158 31.06 -15.74 12.18
C ASN A 158 29.83 -16.00 11.32
N ARG A 159 28.89 -16.83 11.76
CA ARG A 159 27.62 -17.08 11.13
C ARG A 159 26.54 -16.25 11.80
N CYS A 160 25.48 -15.98 11.10
CA CYS A 160 24.39 -15.15 11.63
C CYS A 160 23.08 -15.95 11.73
N LEU A 161 22.18 -15.45 12.57
CA LEU A 161 20.79 -15.87 12.53
C LEU A 161 20.20 -15.45 11.19
N GLY A 162 19.38 -16.29 10.58
CA GLY A 162 18.76 -16.00 9.30
C GLY A 162 17.30 -15.63 9.45
N ASN A 163 16.74 -14.96 8.46
CA ASN A 163 15.30 -14.79 8.27
C ASN A 163 14.82 -15.91 7.34
N ILE A 164 14.52 -17.07 7.90
CA ILE A 164 14.25 -18.30 7.13
C ILE A 164 12.76 -18.59 7.08
N MET A 165 12.27 -18.85 5.87
CA MET A 165 10.87 -19.15 5.58
C MET A 165 10.78 -20.51 4.90
N GLY A 166 9.98 -21.41 5.47
CA GLY A 166 9.64 -22.70 4.86
C GLY A 166 8.31 -22.62 4.13
N ALA A 167 8.28 -22.85 2.83
CA ALA A 167 7.08 -22.68 2.02
C ALA A 167 6.67 -23.97 1.30
N SER A 168 5.36 -24.23 1.28
CA SER A 168 4.79 -25.37 0.56
C SER A 168 4.80 -25.19 -0.95
N GLU A 169 4.58 -26.27 -1.69
CA GLU A 169 4.66 -26.30 -3.15
C GLU A 169 3.83 -25.23 -3.86
N ASN A 170 2.59 -25.02 -3.41
CA ASN A 170 1.67 -24.07 -4.04
C ASN A 170 2.11 -22.60 -3.89
N PHE A 171 2.98 -22.33 -2.94
CA PHE A 171 3.53 -20.99 -2.71
C PHE A 171 4.35 -20.49 -3.91
N TRP A 172 5.09 -21.37 -4.59
CA TRP A 172 6.00 -21.02 -5.68
C TRP A 172 5.29 -20.55 -6.96
N ASN A 173 3.99 -20.71 -7.07
CA ASN A 173 3.22 -20.29 -8.25
C ASN A 173 3.18 -18.75 -8.39
N ASP A 174 3.19 -18.03 -7.27
CA ASP A 174 2.81 -16.61 -7.22
C ASP A 174 3.96 -15.65 -6.92
N ILE A 175 5.17 -16.14 -6.75
CA ILE A 175 6.36 -15.30 -6.61
C ILE A 175 6.74 -14.66 -7.96
N LEU A 176 7.29 -13.45 -7.93
CA LEU A 176 7.77 -12.76 -9.14
C LEU A 176 9.29 -12.87 -9.22
N VAL A 177 9.77 -13.82 -9.99
CA VAL A 177 11.22 -14.02 -10.21
C VAL A 177 11.76 -12.97 -11.17
N PHE A 178 12.73 -12.18 -10.73
CA PHE A 178 13.41 -11.19 -11.57
C PHE A 178 14.82 -11.65 -11.99
N GLU A 179 15.46 -12.54 -11.19
CA GLU A 179 16.78 -13.11 -11.51
C GLU A 179 16.79 -14.63 -11.23
N GLY A 180 17.41 -15.43 -12.09
CA GLY A 180 17.50 -16.88 -11.96
C GLY A 180 16.41 -17.65 -12.71
N GLU A 181 15.93 -18.77 -12.15
CA GLU A 181 14.97 -19.67 -12.79
C GLU A 181 13.58 -19.04 -12.84
N LYS A 182 13.07 -18.76 -14.03
CA LYS A 182 11.77 -18.11 -14.28
C LYS A 182 10.64 -19.07 -14.64
N ASP A 183 10.99 -20.28 -15.13
CA ASP A 183 9.97 -21.29 -15.41
C ASP A 183 9.41 -21.84 -14.09
N LYS A 184 8.12 -21.62 -13.88
CA LYS A 184 7.44 -21.99 -12.64
C LYS A 184 7.43 -23.49 -12.36
N ASN A 185 7.34 -24.31 -13.40
CA ASN A 185 7.33 -25.76 -13.22
C ASN A 185 8.73 -26.25 -12.82
N VAL A 186 9.76 -25.78 -13.52
CA VAL A 186 11.17 -26.11 -13.19
C VAL A 186 11.52 -25.59 -11.79
N LEU A 187 11.08 -24.38 -11.45
CA LEU A 187 11.30 -23.79 -10.12
C LEU A 187 10.66 -24.65 -9.03
N LYS A 188 9.40 -25.06 -9.19
CA LYS A 188 8.70 -25.96 -8.25
C LYS A 188 9.40 -27.30 -8.11
N GLU A 189 9.71 -27.96 -9.21
CA GLU A 189 10.43 -29.25 -9.21
C GLU A 189 11.75 -29.17 -8.44
N LYS A 190 12.52 -28.10 -8.67
CA LYS A 190 13.79 -27.89 -7.96
C LYS A 190 13.58 -27.57 -6.48
N MET A 191 12.64 -26.68 -6.14
CA MET A 191 12.38 -26.31 -4.74
C MET A 191 11.91 -27.49 -3.89
N ILE A 192 11.10 -28.40 -4.43
CA ILE A 192 10.62 -29.60 -3.74
C ILE A 192 11.77 -30.52 -3.32
N THR A 193 12.89 -30.55 -4.07
CA THR A 193 14.06 -31.35 -3.68
C THR A 193 14.65 -30.92 -2.34
N GLY A 194 14.44 -29.66 -1.95
CA GLY A 194 15.02 -29.07 -0.75
C GLY A 194 16.51 -28.72 -0.88
N GLU A 195 17.08 -28.79 -2.08
CA GLU A 195 18.48 -28.45 -2.35
C GLU A 195 18.68 -27.00 -2.78
N TYR A 196 17.57 -26.28 -2.96
CA TYR A 196 17.57 -24.92 -3.46
C TYR A 196 16.88 -23.96 -2.50
N VAL A 197 17.29 -22.70 -2.60
CA VAL A 197 16.68 -21.57 -1.90
C VAL A 197 16.35 -20.44 -2.87
N ILE A 198 15.42 -19.60 -2.46
CA ILE A 198 15.11 -18.34 -3.14
C ILE A 198 15.36 -17.20 -2.19
N ILE A 199 16.06 -16.16 -2.67
CA ILE A 199 16.24 -14.93 -1.91
C ILE A 199 15.02 -14.05 -2.13
N GLY A 200 14.32 -13.74 -1.03
CA GLY A 200 13.08 -12.96 -1.04
C GLY A 200 13.36 -11.47 -0.94
N TYR A 201 12.68 -10.71 -1.80
CA TYR A 201 12.67 -9.26 -1.83
C TYR A 201 11.27 -8.74 -1.58
N THR A 202 11.16 -7.60 -0.91
CA THR A 202 9.93 -6.83 -0.90
C THR A 202 9.83 -5.99 -2.17
N MET A 203 8.63 -5.57 -2.51
CA MET A 203 8.41 -4.69 -3.66
C MET A 203 8.31 -3.24 -3.20
N ASP A 204 9.06 -2.34 -3.84
CA ASP A 204 8.83 -0.91 -3.68
C ASP A 204 7.45 -0.57 -4.28
N ARG A 205 6.56 -0.03 -3.44
CA ARG A 205 5.18 0.29 -3.85
C ARG A 205 5.09 1.43 -4.86
N SER A 206 6.12 2.28 -4.95
CA SER A 206 6.16 3.43 -5.83
C SER A 206 6.72 3.11 -7.22
N THR A 207 7.76 2.27 -7.29
CA THR A 207 8.46 1.91 -8.52
C THR A 207 8.05 0.55 -9.08
N GLU A 208 7.40 -0.29 -8.27
CA GLU A 208 7.10 -1.71 -8.57
C GLU A 208 8.37 -2.56 -8.80
N GLU A 209 9.53 -2.07 -8.34
CA GLU A 209 10.81 -2.76 -8.44
C GLU A 209 11.17 -3.50 -7.16
N PRO A 210 12.11 -4.47 -7.22
CA PRO A 210 12.62 -5.13 -6.01
C PRO A 210 13.26 -4.11 -5.07
N ASN A 211 12.86 -4.12 -3.81
CA ASN A 211 13.51 -3.33 -2.77
C ASN A 211 14.71 -4.12 -2.27
N SER A 212 15.88 -3.87 -2.85
CA SER A 212 17.11 -4.55 -2.48
C SER A 212 17.74 -3.94 -1.23
N THR A 213 18.44 -4.77 -0.47
CA THR A 213 19.43 -4.32 0.50
C THR A 213 20.82 -4.66 -0.04
N PRO A 214 21.88 -3.95 0.34
CA PRO A 214 23.22 -4.30 -0.12
C PRO A 214 23.59 -5.76 0.19
N MET A 215 23.12 -6.32 1.32
CA MET A 215 23.31 -7.74 1.65
C MET A 215 22.67 -8.68 0.62
N THR A 216 21.48 -8.36 0.13
CA THR A 216 20.83 -9.16 -0.90
C THR A 216 21.51 -9.02 -2.26
N ASP A 217 22.14 -7.88 -2.53
CA ASP A 217 22.86 -7.63 -3.78
C ASP A 217 24.20 -8.34 -3.85
N GLU A 218 24.83 -8.64 -2.70
CA GLU A 218 26.06 -9.43 -2.65
C GLU A 218 25.84 -10.90 -3.02
N LEU A 219 24.65 -11.46 -2.77
CA LEU A 219 24.33 -12.84 -3.12
C LEU A 219 24.02 -12.98 -4.61
N GLN A 220 24.58 -13.99 -5.24
CA GLN A 220 24.37 -14.29 -6.67
C GLN A 220 23.60 -15.60 -6.84
N VAL A 221 22.83 -15.71 -7.93
CA VAL A 221 22.21 -16.98 -8.33
C VAL A 221 23.31 -18.00 -8.60
N GLY A 222 23.21 -19.17 -7.96
CA GLY A 222 24.23 -20.21 -7.99
C GLY A 222 25.13 -20.24 -6.76
N ASP A 223 25.15 -19.20 -5.93
CA ASP A 223 25.88 -19.22 -4.65
C ASP A 223 25.25 -20.24 -3.68
N ARG A 224 26.05 -20.62 -2.69
CA ARG A 224 25.67 -21.62 -1.69
C ARG A 224 25.44 -20.97 -0.34
N ILE A 225 24.34 -21.35 0.29
CA ILE A 225 23.99 -20.99 1.66
C ILE A 225 24.02 -22.25 2.51
N SER A 226 24.72 -22.21 3.64
CA SER A 226 24.86 -23.36 4.54
C SER A 226 24.17 -23.11 5.88
N PHE A 227 23.40 -24.08 6.34
CA PHE A 227 22.67 -24.06 7.59
C PHE A 227 23.41 -24.94 8.61
N PHE A 228 23.68 -24.37 9.77
CA PHE A 228 24.37 -25.03 10.88
C PHE A 228 23.44 -25.07 12.09
N LYS A 229 23.35 -26.22 12.73
CA LYS A 229 22.59 -26.42 13.94
C LYS A 229 23.51 -26.95 15.03
N ASP A 230 23.49 -26.31 16.20
CA ASP A 230 24.39 -26.65 17.30
C ASP A 230 25.88 -26.72 16.88
N GLY A 231 26.26 -25.89 15.91
CA GLY A 231 27.62 -25.82 15.34
C GLY A 231 27.90 -26.83 14.22
N GLU A 232 27.04 -27.80 13.98
CA GLU A 232 27.21 -28.82 12.92
C GLU A 232 26.49 -28.43 11.63
N LEU A 233 27.12 -28.75 10.48
CA LEU A 233 26.50 -28.51 9.17
C LEU A 233 25.34 -29.48 8.97
N VAL A 234 24.11 -28.92 8.88
CA VAL A 234 22.89 -29.71 8.61
C VAL A 234 22.61 -29.78 7.13
N LYS A 235 22.71 -28.65 6.43
CA LYS A 235 22.32 -28.58 5.02
C LYS A 235 23.04 -27.45 4.30
N THR A 236 23.30 -27.65 3.01
CA THR A 236 23.77 -26.61 2.11
C THR A 236 22.83 -26.56 0.91
N CYS A 237 22.34 -25.37 0.57
CA CYS A 237 21.45 -25.14 -0.55
C CYS A 237 22.07 -24.17 -1.54
N THR A 238 21.64 -24.27 -2.80
CA THR A 238 22.05 -23.37 -3.87
C THR A 238 20.98 -22.32 -4.11
N ILE A 239 21.36 -21.06 -4.30
CA ILE A 239 20.42 -19.98 -4.66
C ILE A 239 19.91 -20.24 -6.07
N LEU A 240 18.63 -20.55 -6.20
CA LEU A 240 17.96 -20.83 -7.47
C LEU A 240 17.50 -19.56 -8.17
N ALA A 241 17.04 -18.59 -7.41
CA ALA A 241 16.46 -17.36 -7.93
C ALA A 241 16.43 -16.26 -6.87
N LYS A 242 16.28 -15.02 -7.36
CA LYS A 242 15.87 -13.87 -6.56
C LYS A 242 14.45 -13.48 -6.99
N ALA A 243 13.56 -13.29 -6.03
CA ALA A 243 12.15 -13.07 -6.32
C ALA A 243 11.51 -12.05 -5.39
N ILE A 244 10.55 -11.30 -5.93
CA ILE A 244 9.64 -10.48 -5.13
C ILE A 244 8.54 -11.38 -4.60
N MET A 245 8.34 -11.35 -3.29
CA MET A 245 7.31 -12.11 -2.58
C MET A 245 6.02 -11.29 -2.52
N VAL A 246 5.26 -11.28 -3.62
CA VAL A 246 4.03 -10.47 -3.74
C VAL A 246 2.83 -11.25 -3.23
N GLY A 247 2.02 -10.61 -2.38
CA GLY A 247 0.78 -11.18 -1.86
C GLY A 247 1.04 -12.49 -1.13
N THR A 248 2.17 -12.56 -0.48
CA THR A 248 2.49 -13.66 0.40
C THR A 248 1.85 -13.40 1.76
N GLU A 249 1.61 -14.46 2.48
CA GLU A 249 1.05 -14.45 3.83
C GLU A 249 1.96 -13.70 4.83
N LEU A 250 3.13 -13.27 4.38
CA LEU A 250 4.01 -12.32 5.08
C LEU A 250 3.48 -10.89 5.07
N GLU A 251 2.73 -10.53 4.04
CA GLU A 251 1.97 -9.31 4.03
C GLU A 251 0.71 -9.51 4.87
N THR A 252 0.91 -9.78 6.17
CA THR A 252 -0.13 -9.47 7.13
C THR A 252 -0.60 -8.04 6.85
N PRO A 253 -1.87 -7.68 7.05
CA PRO A 253 -2.42 -6.38 6.70
C PRO A 253 -1.61 -5.18 7.20
N MET A 254 -0.66 -5.41 8.10
CA MET A 254 0.12 -4.40 8.81
C MET A 254 1.62 -4.38 8.43
N GLY A 255 2.04 -5.19 7.47
CA GLY A 255 3.45 -5.31 7.08
C GLY A 255 4.26 -6.16 8.06
N THR A 256 5.42 -6.62 7.61
CA THR A 256 6.39 -7.27 8.50
C THR A 256 6.87 -6.26 9.53
N SER A 257 6.48 -6.41 10.78
CA SER A 257 7.10 -5.61 11.82
C SER A 257 8.60 -5.94 11.89
N ALA A 258 9.43 -4.94 12.13
CA ALA A 258 10.86 -5.14 12.40
C ALA A 258 11.09 -6.18 13.51
N GLN A 259 10.10 -6.37 14.39
CA GLN A 259 10.10 -7.36 15.46
C GLN A 259 10.04 -8.81 14.96
N MET A 260 9.66 -9.05 13.70
CA MET A 260 9.70 -10.38 13.10
C MET A 260 11.07 -10.73 12.52
N ASN A 261 12.00 -9.81 12.43
CA ASN A 261 13.33 -10.05 11.86
C ASN A 261 14.30 -10.48 12.98
N ILE A 262 14.51 -11.79 13.10
CA ILE A 262 15.50 -12.31 14.06
C ILE A 262 16.93 -12.26 13.52
N GLY A 263 17.09 -12.21 12.22
CA GLY A 263 18.37 -12.13 11.50
C GLY A 263 18.88 -10.69 11.28
N GLY A 264 18.21 -9.68 11.83
CA GLY A 264 18.55 -8.29 11.52
C GLY A 264 18.43 -7.99 10.02
N ASP A 265 19.48 -7.43 9.42
CA ASP A 265 19.55 -7.13 7.96
C ASP A 265 19.86 -8.36 7.10
N ALA A 266 19.94 -9.57 7.69
CA ALA A 266 20.14 -10.80 6.94
C ALA A 266 19.01 -11.00 5.91
N PRO A 267 19.34 -11.49 4.71
CA PRO A 267 18.35 -11.73 3.66
C PRO A 267 17.24 -12.68 4.10
N PHE A 268 16.04 -12.47 3.57
CA PHE A 268 14.97 -13.46 3.66
C PHE A 268 15.29 -14.64 2.73
N VAL A 269 15.40 -15.82 3.31
CA VAL A 269 15.68 -17.06 2.59
C VAL A 269 14.45 -17.94 2.61
N TYR A 270 13.91 -18.24 1.43
CA TYR A 270 12.78 -19.14 1.26
C TYR A 270 13.29 -20.51 0.84
N ILE A 271 12.92 -21.54 1.60
CA ILE A 271 13.21 -22.96 1.35
C ILE A 271 11.91 -23.76 1.26
N SER A 272 11.97 -24.99 0.75
CA SER A 272 10.78 -25.87 0.82
C SER A 272 10.42 -26.19 2.28
N ASP A 273 9.13 -26.39 2.55
CA ASP A 273 8.64 -26.78 3.87
C ASP A 273 9.28 -28.10 4.38
N ASN A 274 9.58 -29.02 3.47
CA ASN A 274 10.30 -30.26 3.80
C ASN A 274 11.73 -29.99 4.26
N ALA A 275 12.45 -29.08 3.59
CA ALA A 275 13.81 -28.70 3.98
C ALA A 275 13.78 -27.91 5.31
N PHE A 276 12.81 -27.06 5.50
CA PHE A 276 12.60 -26.34 6.76
C PHE A 276 12.45 -27.30 7.94
N LYS A 277 11.58 -28.31 7.80
CA LYS A 277 11.34 -29.35 8.83
C LYS A 277 12.55 -30.26 9.09
N GLN A 278 13.55 -30.29 8.19
CA GLN A 278 14.82 -31.00 8.42
C GLN A 278 15.81 -30.14 9.23
N ILE A 279 15.75 -28.82 9.08
CA ILE A 279 16.65 -27.88 9.75
C ILE A 279 16.15 -27.55 11.16
N TYR A 280 14.84 -27.30 11.31
CA TYR A 280 14.23 -26.87 12.56
C TYR A 280 13.49 -28.03 13.24
N ASP A 281 13.78 -28.29 14.54
CA ASP A 281 13.13 -29.35 15.32
C ASP A 281 11.65 -29.08 15.54
N VAL A 282 11.31 -27.81 15.78
CA VAL A 282 9.94 -27.36 15.99
C VAL A 282 9.57 -26.41 14.85
N PRO A 283 9.03 -26.94 13.74
CA PRO A 283 8.61 -26.12 12.62
C PRO A 283 7.42 -25.24 13.02
N THR A 284 7.62 -23.94 13.10
CA THR A 284 6.61 -22.99 13.56
C THR A 284 5.82 -22.47 12.37
N LEU A 285 4.54 -22.83 12.30
CA LEU A 285 3.63 -22.44 11.23
C LEU A 285 3.19 -21.00 11.45
N LEU A 286 3.62 -20.11 10.54
CA LEU A 286 3.24 -18.71 10.55
C LEU A 286 1.82 -18.50 10.02
N SER A 287 1.51 -19.11 8.87
CA SER A 287 0.21 -18.95 8.24
C SER A 287 -0.19 -20.17 7.41
N TYR A 288 -1.49 -20.33 7.26
CA TYR A 288 -2.15 -21.32 6.44
C TYR A 288 -3.12 -20.64 5.47
N GLY A 289 -2.74 -20.61 4.20
CA GLY A 289 -3.56 -20.04 3.13
C GLY A 289 -4.27 -21.13 2.33
N PHE A 290 -5.50 -20.85 1.85
CA PHE A 290 -6.26 -21.80 1.04
C PHE A 290 -7.33 -21.07 0.21
N ASN A 291 -7.76 -21.72 -0.87
CA ASN A 291 -8.89 -21.28 -1.66
C ASN A 291 -10.12 -22.10 -1.30
N VAL A 292 -11.29 -21.56 -1.56
CA VAL A 292 -12.58 -22.23 -1.34
C VAL A 292 -13.46 -22.03 -2.56
N ASP A 293 -14.22 -23.07 -2.92
CA ASP A 293 -15.21 -22.95 -3.98
C ASP A 293 -16.14 -21.75 -3.72
N LYS A 294 -16.41 -20.97 -4.75
CA LYS A 294 -17.18 -19.71 -4.65
C LYS A 294 -18.52 -19.88 -3.92
N THR A 295 -19.16 -21.04 -4.09
CA THR A 295 -20.45 -21.37 -3.47
C THR A 295 -20.33 -21.64 -1.96
N MET A 296 -19.12 -21.97 -1.48
CA MET A 296 -18.85 -22.31 -0.09
C MET A 296 -18.12 -21.18 0.68
N GLN A 297 -17.71 -20.10 0.00
CA GLN A 297 -16.98 -19.01 0.65
C GLN A 297 -17.75 -18.38 1.80
N ALA A 298 -19.06 -18.18 1.67
CA ALA A 298 -19.89 -17.61 2.73
C ALA A 298 -19.96 -18.54 3.96
N GLN A 299 -20.06 -19.85 3.75
CA GLN A 299 -20.07 -20.83 4.82
C GLN A 299 -18.70 -20.90 5.53
N MET A 300 -17.61 -20.81 4.77
CA MET A 300 -16.26 -20.77 5.33
C MET A 300 -16.04 -19.51 6.18
N GLU A 301 -16.53 -18.36 5.71
CA GLU A 301 -16.47 -17.09 6.45
C GLU A 301 -17.20 -17.22 7.80
N GLU A 302 -18.39 -17.79 7.81
CA GLU A 302 -19.18 -18.04 9.03
C GLU A 302 -18.43 -18.99 9.96
N PHE A 303 -17.91 -20.10 9.44
CA PHE A 303 -17.11 -21.06 10.22
C PHE A 303 -15.89 -20.42 10.87
N LEU A 304 -15.13 -19.59 10.11
CA LEU A 304 -13.93 -18.94 10.65
C LEU A 304 -14.27 -17.86 11.67
N ASN A 305 -15.38 -17.15 11.51
CA ASN A 305 -15.87 -16.19 12.51
C ASN A 305 -16.22 -16.89 13.82
N ASP A 306 -17.00 -17.98 13.74
CA ASP A 306 -17.39 -18.77 14.91
C ASP A 306 -16.14 -19.38 15.58
N TYR A 307 -15.19 -19.87 14.78
CA TYR A 307 -13.96 -20.43 15.31
C TYR A 307 -13.13 -19.37 16.07
N LYS A 308 -12.97 -18.18 15.50
CA LYS A 308 -12.27 -17.05 16.12
C LYS A 308 -12.94 -16.57 17.41
N GLU A 309 -14.27 -16.58 17.50
CA GLU A 309 -15.01 -16.23 18.73
C GLU A 309 -14.75 -17.24 19.85
N ASN A 310 -14.55 -18.52 19.51
CA ASN A 310 -14.27 -19.60 20.46
C ASN A 310 -12.79 -19.75 20.80
N ASP A 311 -11.90 -19.35 19.88
CA ASP A 311 -10.44 -19.41 20.03
C ASP A 311 -9.79 -18.08 19.59
N SER A 312 -9.58 -17.19 20.53
CA SER A 312 -8.99 -15.87 20.29
C SER A 312 -7.53 -15.91 19.83
N SER A 313 -6.87 -17.07 19.93
CA SER A 313 -5.51 -17.24 19.40
C SER A 313 -5.49 -17.29 17.87
N VAL A 314 -6.63 -17.56 17.24
CA VAL A 314 -6.74 -17.66 15.78
C VAL A 314 -7.29 -16.36 15.20
N ALA A 315 -6.59 -15.87 14.19
CA ALA A 315 -7.02 -14.76 13.37
C ALA A 315 -7.01 -15.17 11.89
N TYR A 316 -7.83 -14.51 11.09
CA TYR A 316 -7.85 -14.78 9.66
C TYR A 316 -8.08 -13.50 8.85
N THR A 317 -7.67 -13.56 7.61
CA THR A 317 -7.99 -12.59 6.57
C THR A 317 -8.68 -13.31 5.42
N SER A 318 -9.64 -12.63 4.77
CA SER A 318 -10.26 -13.13 3.54
C SER A 318 -10.30 -12.03 2.48
N THR A 319 -10.44 -12.43 1.23
CA THR A 319 -10.65 -11.48 0.12
C THR A 319 -11.88 -10.61 0.35
N LYS A 320 -12.90 -11.13 1.03
CA LYS A 320 -14.10 -10.38 1.43
C LYS A 320 -13.78 -9.32 2.48
N LEU A 321 -13.10 -9.69 3.57
CA LEU A 321 -12.70 -8.74 4.62
C LEU A 321 -11.80 -7.63 4.08
N LEU A 322 -10.87 -7.96 3.19
CA LEU A 322 -10.02 -6.96 2.54
C LEU A 322 -10.84 -5.97 1.70
N LYS A 323 -11.84 -6.46 0.95
CA LYS A 323 -12.78 -5.59 0.21
C LYS A 323 -13.55 -4.67 1.14
N GLU A 324 -14.13 -5.22 2.21
CA GLU A 324 -14.87 -4.45 3.20
C GLU A 324 -14.01 -3.37 3.86
N GLN A 325 -12.77 -3.68 4.20
CA GLN A 325 -11.82 -2.69 4.72
C GLN A 325 -11.50 -1.58 3.70
N MET A 326 -11.29 -1.94 2.44
CA MET A 326 -11.07 -0.97 1.36
C MET A 326 -12.27 -0.05 1.15
N TYR A 327 -13.49 -0.62 1.15
CA TYR A 327 -14.72 0.17 1.04
C TYR A 327 -14.89 1.11 2.24
N ALA A 328 -14.65 0.62 3.45
CA ALA A 328 -14.72 1.46 4.65
C ALA A 328 -13.71 2.62 4.60
N GLN A 329 -12.48 2.37 4.18
CA GLN A 329 -11.47 3.44 4.00
C GLN A 329 -11.89 4.45 2.93
N ARG A 330 -12.40 3.97 1.79
CA ARG A 330 -12.92 4.81 0.72
C ARG A 330 -14.08 5.68 1.20
N ASP A 331 -15.03 5.10 1.91
CA ASP A 331 -16.20 5.80 2.42
C ASP A 331 -15.81 6.87 3.45
N ILE A 332 -14.84 6.59 4.33
CA ILE A 332 -14.26 7.59 5.24
C ILE A 332 -13.65 8.77 4.45
N LEU A 333 -12.85 8.48 3.42
CA LEU A 333 -12.25 9.51 2.56
C LEU A 333 -13.32 10.35 1.86
N LEU A 334 -14.40 9.73 1.35
CA LEU A 334 -15.51 10.42 0.71
C LEU A 334 -16.28 11.29 1.68
N ILE A 335 -16.57 10.81 2.89
CA ILE A 335 -17.31 11.55 3.91
C ILE A 335 -16.47 12.73 4.41
N VAL A 336 -15.26 12.49 4.88
CA VAL A 336 -14.38 13.54 5.44
C VAL A 336 -13.99 14.53 4.36
N GLY A 337 -13.55 14.04 3.21
CA GLY A 337 -13.17 14.88 2.08
C GLY A 337 -14.34 15.67 1.52
N GLY A 338 -15.51 15.03 1.42
CA GLY A 338 -16.75 15.67 0.98
C GLY A 338 -17.20 16.79 1.94
N MET A 339 -17.10 16.59 3.27
CA MET A 339 -17.38 17.62 4.25
C MET A 339 -16.43 18.82 4.13
N ILE A 340 -15.13 18.56 4.03
CA ILE A 340 -14.12 19.62 3.83
C ILE A 340 -14.40 20.37 2.52
N GLY A 341 -14.67 19.63 1.43
CA GLY A 341 -15.01 20.20 0.13
C GLY A 341 -16.27 21.06 0.18
N ALA A 342 -17.31 20.60 0.87
CA ALA A 342 -18.56 21.37 1.06
C ALA A 342 -18.31 22.67 1.83
N ILE A 343 -17.54 22.64 2.92
CA ILE A 343 -17.18 23.84 3.70
C ILE A 343 -16.41 24.82 2.81
N MET A 344 -15.43 24.34 2.05
CA MET A 344 -14.64 25.17 1.14
C MET A 344 -15.50 25.77 0.02
N ALA A 345 -16.41 24.99 -0.57
CA ALA A 345 -17.33 25.45 -1.59
C ALA A 345 -18.27 26.53 -1.03
N PHE A 346 -18.78 26.36 0.19
CA PHE A 346 -19.62 27.34 0.85
C PHE A 346 -18.87 28.64 1.17
N ALA A 347 -17.63 28.53 1.66
CA ALA A 347 -16.76 29.69 1.89
C ALA A 347 -16.45 30.42 0.57
N GLY A 348 -16.17 29.67 -0.52
CA GLY A 348 -15.98 30.21 -1.86
C GLY A 348 -17.21 30.96 -2.39
N LEU A 349 -18.40 30.40 -2.16
CA LEU A 349 -19.68 31.02 -2.56
C LEU A 349 -19.92 32.33 -1.79
N ILE A 350 -19.68 32.36 -0.49
CA ILE A 350 -19.78 33.58 0.34
C ILE A 350 -18.81 34.65 -0.18
N ASN A 351 -17.56 34.25 -0.42
CA ASN A 351 -16.52 35.17 -0.92
C ASN A 351 -16.91 35.74 -2.30
N PHE A 352 -17.38 34.88 -3.21
CA PHE A 352 -17.89 35.28 -4.53
C PHE A 352 -19.06 36.26 -4.40
N THR A 353 -20.06 35.95 -3.55
CA THR A 353 -21.23 36.80 -3.33
C THR A 353 -20.83 38.15 -2.78
N ASN A 354 -19.97 38.22 -1.77
CA ASN A 354 -19.48 39.47 -1.18
C ASN A 354 -18.77 40.33 -2.21
N MET A 355 -18.00 39.69 -3.09
CA MET A 355 -17.29 40.41 -4.14
C MET A 355 -18.26 40.93 -5.20
N MET A 356 -19.25 40.18 -5.65
CA MET A 356 -20.27 40.60 -6.61
C MET A 356 -21.07 41.78 -6.06
N VAL A 357 -21.48 41.72 -4.79
CA VAL A 357 -22.17 42.84 -4.11
C VAL A 357 -21.29 44.09 -4.06
N THR A 358 -20.02 43.92 -3.68
CA THR A 358 -19.06 45.05 -3.66
C THR A 358 -18.85 45.68 -5.04
N ASN A 359 -18.78 44.85 -6.10
CA ASN A 359 -18.66 45.33 -7.48
C ASN A 359 -19.89 46.12 -7.89
N ILE A 360 -21.08 45.70 -7.54
CA ILE A 360 -22.33 46.39 -7.82
C ILE A 360 -22.36 47.76 -7.11
N ILE A 361 -22.04 47.79 -5.81
CA ILE A 361 -22.01 49.03 -5.01
C ILE A 361 -20.98 50.03 -5.54
N THR A 362 -19.78 49.57 -5.83
CA THR A 362 -18.68 50.43 -6.34
C THR A 362 -19.01 51.05 -7.70
N ARG A 363 -19.75 50.32 -8.54
CA ARG A 363 -20.10 50.70 -9.92
C ARG A 363 -21.50 51.29 -10.03
N ARG A 364 -22.17 51.63 -8.93
CA ARG A 364 -23.53 52.17 -8.93
C ARG A 364 -23.70 53.40 -9.83
N HIS A 365 -22.71 54.29 -9.88
CA HIS A 365 -22.76 55.51 -10.73
C HIS A 365 -22.61 55.15 -12.22
N GLU A 366 -21.81 54.14 -12.59
CA GLU A 366 -21.72 53.64 -13.96
C GLU A 366 -23.04 53.04 -14.40
N PHE A 367 -23.69 52.24 -13.53
CA PHE A 367 -24.99 51.65 -13.82
C PHE A 367 -26.10 52.71 -13.98
N ALA A 368 -26.10 53.73 -13.12
CA ALA A 368 -27.04 54.85 -13.24
C ALA A 368 -26.82 55.58 -14.58
N ALA A 369 -25.58 55.85 -14.99
CA ALA A 369 -25.27 56.44 -16.28
C ALA A 369 -25.75 55.57 -17.47
N MET A 370 -25.58 54.23 -17.40
CA MET A 370 -26.05 53.29 -18.44
C MET A 370 -27.60 53.30 -18.51
N GLN A 371 -28.29 53.39 -17.38
CA GLN A 371 -29.74 53.49 -17.33
C GLN A 371 -30.22 54.86 -17.92
N SER A 372 -29.51 55.96 -17.63
CA SER A 372 -29.82 57.26 -18.19
C SER A 372 -29.66 57.32 -19.72
N ILE A 373 -28.84 56.46 -20.31
CA ILE A 373 -28.65 56.33 -21.78
C ILE A 373 -29.68 55.33 -22.40
N GLY A 374 -30.54 54.69 -21.55
CA GLY A 374 -31.62 53.82 -22.03
C GLY A 374 -31.42 52.32 -21.77
N MET A 375 -30.47 51.92 -20.94
CA MET A 375 -30.34 50.51 -20.51
C MET A 375 -31.52 50.16 -19.54
N THR A 376 -32.23 49.06 -19.83
CA THR A 376 -33.30 48.58 -18.98
C THR A 376 -32.78 47.81 -17.74
N ASN A 377 -33.55 47.74 -16.65
CA ASN A 377 -33.20 46.94 -15.47
C ASN A 377 -32.96 45.48 -15.79
N ARG A 378 -33.65 44.92 -16.80
CA ARG A 378 -33.48 43.56 -17.24
C ARG A 378 -32.13 43.31 -17.92
N GLN A 379 -31.67 44.28 -18.74
CA GLN A 379 -30.38 44.24 -19.38
C GLN A 379 -29.26 44.40 -18.36
N LEU A 380 -29.41 45.27 -17.35
CA LEU A 380 -28.45 45.43 -16.27
C LEU A 380 -28.29 44.16 -15.44
N ARG A 381 -29.38 43.51 -15.03
CA ARG A 381 -29.34 42.23 -14.34
C ARG A 381 -28.63 41.18 -15.15
N ARG A 382 -28.93 41.10 -16.47
CA ARG A 382 -28.27 40.14 -17.36
C ARG A 382 -26.76 40.40 -17.47
N LEU A 383 -26.34 41.63 -17.52
CA LEU A 383 -24.93 42.03 -17.56
C LEU A 383 -24.19 41.52 -16.31
N ILE A 384 -24.78 41.69 -15.12
CA ILE A 384 -24.21 41.25 -13.84
C ILE A 384 -24.17 39.71 -13.78
N MET A 385 -25.21 39.06 -14.26
CA MET A 385 -25.23 37.57 -14.33
C MET A 385 -24.16 37.04 -15.30
N ASP A 386 -24.01 37.64 -16.46
CA ASP A 386 -22.98 37.29 -17.43
C ASP A 386 -21.56 37.48 -16.87
N GLU A 387 -21.31 38.55 -16.07
CA GLU A 387 -20.05 38.77 -15.36
C GLU A 387 -19.79 37.61 -14.34
N GLY A 388 -20.81 37.20 -13.56
CA GLY A 388 -20.71 36.10 -12.62
C GLY A 388 -20.41 34.76 -13.32
N LEU A 389 -21.06 34.50 -14.44
CA LEU A 389 -20.82 33.30 -15.26
C LEU A 389 -19.37 33.24 -15.80
N TYR A 390 -18.82 34.35 -16.22
CA TYR A 390 -17.43 34.39 -16.68
C TYR A 390 -16.41 34.12 -15.58
N TYR A 391 -16.69 34.55 -14.33
CA TYR A 391 -15.86 34.16 -13.18
C TYR A 391 -15.88 32.65 -12.93
N ALA A 392 -17.09 32.07 -12.96
CA ALA A 392 -17.25 30.63 -12.78
C ALA A 392 -16.58 29.81 -13.90
N ALA A 393 -16.84 30.19 -15.17
CA ALA A 393 -16.21 29.53 -16.32
C ALA A 393 -14.67 29.69 -16.32
N GLY A 394 -14.15 30.84 -15.88
CA GLY A 394 -12.71 31.05 -15.76
C GLY A 394 -12.06 30.14 -14.72
N ALA A 395 -12.76 29.83 -13.62
CA ALA A 395 -12.29 28.90 -12.61
C ALA A 395 -12.37 27.43 -13.09
N ASP A 396 -13.42 27.07 -13.82
CA ASP A 396 -13.65 25.70 -14.33
C ASP A 396 -12.68 25.30 -15.44
N VAL A 397 -12.31 26.24 -16.31
CA VAL A 397 -11.37 25.98 -17.42
C VAL A 397 -9.93 25.80 -16.93
N ILE A 398 -9.57 26.37 -15.78
CA ILE A 398 -8.21 26.32 -15.22
C ILE A 398 -8.08 25.14 -14.22
N GLY A 399 -9.18 24.71 -13.55
CA GLY A 399 -9.21 23.64 -12.58
C GLY A 399 -9.54 22.29 -13.16
#